data_9281504b9f57bdf85c90d0c97ff921fe
#
_entry.id   9281504b9f57bdf85c90d0c97ff921fe
#
_cell.length_a   1.000
_cell.length_b   1.000
_cell.length_c   1.000
_cell.angle_alpha   90.00
_cell.angle_beta   90.00
_cell.angle_gamma   90.00
#
_symmetry.space_group_name_H-M   'P 1'
#
loop_
_entity.id
_entity.type
_entity.pdbx_description
1 polymer ?
#
loop_
_entity_poly.entity_id
_entity_poly.type
_entity_poly.pdbx_seq_one_letter_code
_entity_poly.pdbx_strand_id
1 'polypeptide(L)'
;MRYLLDTNMVSDLVRHPQGRIADHVRNVGETKVCTSVVVAAELRYGATKKASQRLSDQLEIVLGALDVVPIEVPVDVIYGRLRAHLEQAGTPIGANDLLIAAHALALGATIVTDNEREFSRIEGLPPENWLRN
;
A
#
# COMPACT_ATOMS: atom_id res chain seq x y z
N MET A 1 7.60 3.33 14.41
CA MET A 1 6.36 3.36 13.60
C MET A 1 6.70 3.02 12.15
N ARG A 2 5.92 2.16 11.53
CA ARG A 2 6.11 1.80 10.12
C ARG A 2 5.01 2.42 9.26
N TYR A 3 5.36 2.69 8.02
CA TYR A 3 4.43 3.22 7.01
C TYR A 3 4.36 2.23 5.86
N LEU A 4 3.15 1.77 5.53
CA LEU A 4 2.92 0.89 4.40
C LEU A 4 2.35 1.70 3.25
N LEU A 5 3.09 1.78 2.15
CA LEU A 5 2.67 2.52 0.96
C LEU A 5 1.69 1.68 0.14
N ASP A 6 0.53 2.26 -0.16
CA ASP A 6 -0.46 1.68 -1.05
C ASP A 6 -0.01 1.81 -2.51
N THR A 7 -0.73 1.18 -3.41
CA THR A 7 -0.41 1.08 -4.83
C THR A 7 -0.18 2.45 -5.49
N ASN A 8 -1.07 3.42 -5.26
CA ASN A 8 -0.94 4.75 -5.84
C ASN A 8 0.29 5.51 -5.33
N MET A 9 0.71 5.25 -4.09
CA MET A 9 1.91 5.87 -3.53
C MET A 9 3.17 5.31 -4.16
N VAL A 10 3.27 3.99 -4.28
CA VAL A 10 4.42 3.35 -4.95
C VAL A 10 4.45 3.72 -6.43
N SER A 11 3.29 3.76 -7.09
CA SER A 11 3.17 4.18 -8.48
C SER A 11 3.69 5.60 -8.69
N ASP A 12 3.36 6.53 -7.79
CA ASP A 12 3.86 7.89 -7.84
C ASP A 12 5.38 7.93 -7.65
N LEU A 13 5.90 7.13 -6.72
CA LEU A 13 7.34 7.05 -6.48
C LEU A 13 8.09 6.53 -7.71
N VAL A 14 7.50 5.60 -8.45
CA VAL A 14 8.06 5.10 -9.73
C VAL A 14 8.09 6.21 -10.79
N ARG A 15 6.99 6.95 -10.93
CA ARG A 15 6.87 8.02 -11.94
C ARG A 15 7.66 9.27 -11.56
N HIS A 16 7.76 9.55 -10.28
CA HIS A 16 8.39 10.77 -9.76
C HIS A 16 9.40 10.42 -8.66
N PRO A 17 10.56 9.85 -9.02
CA PRO A 17 11.51 9.34 -8.02
C PRO A 17 12.13 10.44 -7.15
N GLN A 18 11.92 11.71 -7.50
CA GLN A 18 12.35 12.84 -6.68
C GLN A 18 11.18 13.76 -6.31
N GLY A 19 9.96 13.20 -6.33
CA GLY A 19 8.76 13.95 -6.04
C GLY A 19 8.40 13.96 -4.56
N ARG A 20 7.14 14.25 -4.31
CA ARG A 20 6.60 14.45 -2.96
C ARG A 20 6.67 13.18 -2.11
N ILE A 21 6.39 12.02 -2.69
CA ILE A 21 6.45 10.75 -1.94
C ILE A 21 7.89 10.47 -1.54
N ALA A 22 8.84 10.64 -2.47
CA ALA A 22 10.25 10.46 -2.16
C ALA A 22 10.72 11.38 -1.02
N ASP A 23 10.23 12.62 -1.00
CA ASP A 23 10.54 13.57 0.07
C ASP A 23 10.01 13.09 1.42
N HIS A 24 8.79 12.60 1.45
CA HIS A 24 8.20 12.04 2.68
C HIS A 24 8.97 10.82 3.18
N VAL A 25 9.38 9.94 2.27
CA VAL A 25 10.19 8.76 2.64
C VAL A 25 11.49 9.20 3.30
N ARG A 26 12.17 10.19 2.73
CA ARG A 26 13.40 10.71 3.34
C ARG A 26 13.13 11.34 4.71
N ASN A 27 12.03 12.07 4.85
CA ASN A 27 11.70 12.76 6.09
C ASN A 27 11.39 11.80 7.23
N VAL A 28 10.64 10.73 6.98
CA VAL A 28 10.30 9.75 8.02
C VAL A 28 11.41 8.72 8.25
N GLY A 29 12.29 8.55 7.26
CA GLY A 29 13.37 7.57 7.28
C GLY A 29 13.03 6.32 6.48
N GLU A 30 13.89 5.96 5.55
CA GLU A 30 13.66 4.86 4.60
C GLU A 30 13.40 3.52 5.30
N THR A 31 14.04 3.29 6.45
CA THR A 31 13.88 2.04 7.20
C THR A 31 12.48 1.88 7.81
N LYS A 32 11.71 2.96 7.89
CA LYS A 32 10.36 2.94 8.44
C LYS A 32 9.29 2.72 7.38
N VAL A 33 9.67 2.68 6.11
CA VAL A 33 8.73 2.60 4.98
C VAL A 33 8.79 1.22 4.38
N CYS A 34 7.62 0.65 4.13
CA CYS A 34 7.48 -0.66 3.49
C CYS A 34 6.30 -0.63 2.52
N THR A 35 6.12 -1.72 1.80
CA THR A 35 4.92 -1.95 1.03
C THR A 35 4.54 -3.43 1.12
N SER A 36 3.33 -3.75 0.69
CA SER A 36 2.84 -5.13 0.69
C SER A 36 3.22 -5.84 -0.60
N VAL A 37 3.43 -7.14 -0.52
CA VAL A 37 3.58 -7.99 -1.71
C VAL A 37 2.35 -7.90 -2.61
N VAL A 38 1.17 -7.61 -2.06
CA VAL A 38 -0.06 -7.38 -2.83
C VAL A 38 0.08 -6.14 -3.72
N VAL A 39 0.63 -5.06 -3.17
CA VAL A 39 0.93 -3.83 -3.93
C VAL A 39 1.91 -4.13 -5.05
N ALA A 40 2.98 -4.85 -4.73
CA ALA A 40 3.97 -5.24 -5.74
C ALA A 40 3.33 -6.07 -6.87
N ALA A 41 2.44 -7.00 -6.52
CA ALA A 41 1.74 -7.82 -7.50
C ALA A 41 0.86 -6.99 -8.43
N GLU A 42 0.11 -6.02 -7.89
CA GLU A 42 -0.72 -5.12 -8.69
C GLU A 42 0.12 -4.30 -9.67
N LEU A 43 1.23 -3.78 -9.21
CA LEU A 43 2.11 -2.94 -10.03
C LEU A 43 2.82 -3.76 -11.11
N ARG A 44 3.26 -4.97 -10.78
CA ARG A 44 3.87 -5.88 -11.75
C ARG A 44 2.88 -6.29 -12.83
N TYR A 45 1.64 -6.57 -12.44
CA TYR A 45 0.57 -6.85 -13.40
C TYR A 45 0.36 -5.67 -14.34
N GLY A 46 0.26 -4.46 -13.80
CA GLY A 46 0.06 -3.26 -14.62
C GLY A 46 1.20 -3.01 -15.61
N ALA A 47 2.45 -3.20 -15.19
CA ALA A 47 3.62 -3.05 -16.05
C ALA A 47 3.64 -4.10 -17.16
N THR A 48 3.33 -5.35 -16.83
CA THR A 48 3.27 -6.46 -17.80
C THR A 48 2.17 -6.22 -18.82
N LYS A 49 1.00 -5.79 -18.36
CA LYS A 49 -0.15 -5.50 -19.24
C LYS A 49 0.18 -4.41 -20.24
N LYS A 50 0.91 -3.38 -19.83
CA LYS A 50 1.34 -2.30 -20.73
C LYS A 50 2.48 -2.71 -21.65
N ALA A 51 3.11 -3.85 -21.38
CA ALA A 51 4.28 -4.34 -22.12
C ALA A 51 5.39 -3.29 -22.22
N SER A 52 5.56 -2.49 -21.17
CA SER A 52 6.57 -1.43 -21.12
C SER A 52 7.79 -1.91 -20.35
N GLN A 53 8.90 -2.14 -21.06
CA GLN A 53 10.15 -2.54 -20.42
C GLN A 53 10.69 -1.40 -19.52
N ARG A 54 10.53 -0.15 -19.97
CA ARG A 54 10.95 0.99 -19.18
C ARG A 54 10.23 1.06 -17.83
N LEU A 55 8.91 0.85 -17.84
CA LEU A 55 8.11 0.87 -16.62
C LEU A 55 8.50 -0.29 -15.71
N SER A 56 8.69 -1.48 -16.28
CA SER A 56 9.12 -2.65 -15.51
C SER A 56 10.47 -2.42 -14.85
N ASP A 57 11.42 -1.83 -15.58
CA ASP A 57 12.76 -1.55 -15.03
C ASP A 57 12.70 -0.52 -13.90
N GLN A 58 11.92 0.54 -14.08
CA GLN A 58 11.74 1.56 -13.05
C GLN A 58 11.09 0.97 -11.80
N LEU A 59 10.10 0.12 -11.98
CA LEU A 59 9.42 -0.56 -10.89
C LEU A 59 10.38 -1.46 -10.11
N GLU A 60 11.24 -2.21 -10.81
CA GLU A 60 12.24 -3.06 -10.16
C GLU A 60 13.19 -2.26 -9.27
N ILE A 61 13.60 -1.07 -9.72
CA ILE A 61 14.48 -0.20 -8.94
C ILE A 61 13.76 0.22 -7.64
N VAL A 62 12.51 0.66 -7.74
CA VAL A 62 11.76 1.13 -6.56
C VAL A 62 11.48 -0.03 -5.60
N LEU A 63 11.00 -1.17 -6.11
CA LEU A 63 10.70 -2.32 -5.26
C LEU A 63 11.96 -2.92 -4.64
N GLY A 64 13.10 -2.82 -5.33
CA GLY A 64 14.38 -3.24 -4.78
C GLY A 64 14.88 -2.37 -3.63
N ALA A 65 14.44 -1.10 -3.59
CA ALA A 65 14.80 -0.15 -2.54
C ALA A 65 13.81 -0.15 -1.36
N LEU A 66 12.60 -0.65 -1.57
CA LEU A 66 11.59 -0.76 -0.52
C LEU A 66 11.63 -2.14 0.14
N ASP A 67 11.19 -2.18 1.39
CA ASP A 67 10.92 -3.45 2.06
C ASP A 67 9.54 -3.95 1.58
N VAL A 68 9.54 -4.98 0.73
CA VAL A 68 8.31 -5.61 0.25
C VAL A 68 7.97 -6.75 1.20
N VAL A 69 6.93 -6.56 2.00
CA VAL A 69 6.60 -7.48 3.10
C VAL A 69 5.66 -8.59 2.60
N PRO A 70 6.00 -9.85 2.87
CA PRO A 70 5.12 -10.96 2.51
C PRO A 70 3.87 -11.00 3.39
N ILE A 71 2.81 -11.61 2.86
CA ILE A 71 1.58 -11.86 3.64
C ILE A 71 1.82 -13.09 4.52
N GLU A 72 1.58 -12.92 5.81
CA GLU A 72 1.71 -13.99 6.78
C GLU A 72 0.54 -13.93 7.77
N VAL A 73 0.34 -15.02 8.53
CA VAL A 73 -0.64 -14.98 9.62
C VAL A 73 -0.23 -13.86 10.60
N PRO A 74 -1.12 -13.10 11.21
CA PRO A 74 -2.59 -13.29 11.26
C PRO A 74 -3.39 -12.45 10.24
N VAL A 75 -2.81 -12.12 9.09
CA VAL A 75 -3.52 -11.33 8.05
C VAL A 75 -4.84 -12.01 7.67
N ASP A 76 -4.87 -13.32 7.56
CA ASP A 76 -6.07 -14.09 7.23
C ASP A 76 -7.21 -13.87 8.22
N VAL A 77 -6.92 -13.87 9.50
CA VAL A 77 -7.94 -13.64 10.55
C VAL A 77 -8.46 -12.20 10.47
N ILE A 78 -7.56 -11.25 10.33
CA ILE A 78 -7.93 -9.83 10.26
C ILE A 78 -8.77 -9.57 9.02
N TYR A 79 -8.36 -10.10 7.88
CA TYR A 79 -9.09 -9.96 6.62
C TYR A 79 -10.53 -10.48 6.74
N GLY A 80 -10.69 -11.67 7.27
CA GLY A 80 -12.03 -12.27 7.41
C GLY A 80 -12.96 -11.43 8.27
N ARG A 81 -12.46 -10.93 9.38
CA ARG A 81 -13.23 -10.07 10.29
C ARG A 81 -13.58 -8.72 9.67
N LEU A 82 -12.62 -8.09 9.03
CA LEU A 82 -12.85 -6.79 8.37
C LEU A 82 -13.89 -6.92 7.27
N ARG A 83 -13.77 -7.92 6.42
CA ARG A 83 -14.68 -8.12 5.29
C ARG A 83 -16.10 -8.33 5.76
N ALA A 84 -16.29 -9.22 6.73
CA ALA A 84 -17.61 -9.49 7.29
C ALA A 84 -18.22 -8.23 7.90
N HIS A 85 -17.45 -7.49 8.66
CA HIS A 85 -17.90 -6.26 9.30
C HIS A 85 -18.32 -5.19 8.28
N LEU A 86 -17.49 -4.96 7.26
CA LEU A 86 -17.76 -3.95 6.24
C LEU A 86 -18.98 -4.32 5.38
N GLU A 87 -19.13 -5.58 5.04
CA GLU A 87 -20.30 -6.05 4.28
C GLU A 87 -21.59 -5.91 5.10
N GLN A 88 -21.55 -6.24 6.38
CA GLN A 88 -22.70 -6.08 7.28
C GLN A 88 -23.07 -4.61 7.46
N ALA A 89 -22.08 -3.72 7.47
CA ALA A 89 -22.31 -2.27 7.59
C ALA A 89 -22.77 -1.64 6.27
N GLY A 90 -22.78 -2.38 5.17
CA GLY A 90 -23.13 -1.85 3.86
C GLY A 90 -22.08 -0.97 3.23
N THR A 91 -20.83 -1.07 3.69
CA THR A 91 -19.71 -0.28 3.21
C THR A 91 -18.52 -1.15 2.77
N PRO A 92 -18.74 -2.08 1.80
CA PRO A 92 -17.66 -2.94 1.35
C PRO A 92 -16.56 -2.14 0.65
N ILE A 93 -15.35 -2.69 0.66
CA ILE A 93 -14.22 -2.16 -0.11
C ILE A 93 -13.66 -3.27 -0.99
N GLY A 94 -12.89 -2.90 -2.02
CA GLY A 94 -12.31 -3.87 -2.95
C GLY A 94 -11.43 -4.90 -2.26
N ALA A 95 -11.39 -6.12 -2.79
CA ALA A 95 -10.69 -7.24 -2.15
C ALA A 95 -9.19 -6.98 -1.96
N ASN A 96 -8.53 -6.38 -2.95
CA ASN A 96 -7.11 -6.08 -2.82
C ASN A 96 -6.85 -4.99 -1.78
N ASP A 97 -7.64 -3.93 -1.78
CA ASP A 97 -7.52 -2.87 -0.77
C ASP A 97 -7.79 -3.41 0.62
N LEU A 98 -8.75 -4.31 0.75
CA LEU A 98 -9.04 -4.96 2.02
C LEU A 98 -7.87 -5.81 2.51
N LEU A 99 -7.23 -6.53 1.61
CA LEU A 99 -6.07 -7.35 1.93
C LEU A 99 -4.87 -6.48 2.35
N ILE A 100 -4.66 -5.36 1.65
CA ILE A 100 -3.63 -4.39 2.01
C ILE A 100 -3.91 -3.79 3.38
N ALA A 101 -5.16 -3.45 3.67
CA ALA A 101 -5.57 -2.92 4.97
C ALA A 101 -5.33 -3.93 6.10
N ALA A 102 -5.71 -5.19 5.89
CA ALA A 102 -5.47 -6.24 6.87
C ALA A 102 -3.97 -6.44 7.12
N HIS A 103 -3.17 -6.33 6.07
CA HIS A 103 -1.72 -6.43 6.17
C HIS A 103 -1.14 -5.29 7.01
N ALA A 104 -1.58 -4.05 6.75
CA ALA A 104 -1.14 -2.90 7.54
C ALA A 104 -1.50 -3.07 9.03
N LEU A 105 -2.71 -3.52 9.32
CA LEU A 105 -3.13 -3.78 10.70
C LEU A 105 -2.27 -4.86 11.36
N ALA A 106 -2.00 -5.94 10.66
CA ALA A 106 -1.17 -7.03 11.18
C ALA A 106 0.24 -6.56 11.51
N LEU A 107 0.78 -5.63 10.73
CA LEU A 107 2.13 -5.08 10.93
C LEU A 107 2.14 -3.94 11.97
N GLY A 108 1.00 -3.46 12.39
CA GLY A 108 0.92 -2.25 13.21
C GLY A 108 1.41 -1.01 12.44
N ALA A 109 1.28 -1.02 11.12
CA ALA A 109 1.76 0.05 10.25
C ALA A 109 0.65 1.06 9.97
N THR A 110 1.07 2.30 9.69
CA THR A 110 0.18 3.33 9.17
C THR A 110 0.04 3.12 7.66
N ILE A 111 -1.20 3.06 7.15
CA ILE A 111 -1.43 2.99 5.71
C ILE A 111 -1.27 4.37 5.09
N VAL A 112 -0.49 4.45 4.02
CA VAL A 112 -0.31 5.68 3.24
C VAL A 112 -0.96 5.48 1.89
N THR A 113 -2.03 6.22 1.61
CA THR A 113 -2.88 6.00 0.44
C THR A 113 -3.53 7.29 -0.03
N ASP A 114 -3.80 7.37 -1.33
CA ASP A 114 -4.64 8.44 -1.90
C ASP A 114 -6.13 8.07 -1.81
N ASN A 115 -6.45 6.82 -1.49
CA ASN A 115 -7.81 6.33 -1.37
C ASN A 115 -8.30 6.46 0.08
N GLU A 116 -8.25 7.67 0.61
CA GLU A 116 -8.60 7.94 2.01
C GLU A 116 -10.04 7.56 2.31
N ARG A 117 -10.94 7.77 1.36
CA ARG A 117 -12.36 7.53 1.55
C ARG A 117 -12.67 6.07 1.92
N GLU A 118 -12.06 5.13 1.21
CA GLU A 118 -12.27 3.71 1.49
C GLU A 118 -11.54 3.25 2.75
N PHE A 119 -10.27 3.62 2.88
CA PHE A 119 -9.48 3.18 4.03
C PHE A 119 -9.96 3.80 5.36
N SER A 120 -10.57 4.98 5.33
CA SER A 120 -11.13 5.58 6.54
C SER A 120 -12.32 4.82 7.11
N ARG A 121 -12.91 3.91 6.34
CA ARG A 121 -13.98 3.02 6.83
C ARG A 121 -13.46 1.95 7.78
N ILE A 122 -12.16 1.77 7.87
CA ILE A 122 -11.54 0.71 8.65
C ILE A 122 -11.14 1.25 10.01
N GLU A 123 -11.77 0.71 11.05
CA GLU A 123 -11.47 1.09 12.42
C GLU A 123 -10.03 0.69 12.78
N GLY A 124 -9.32 1.58 13.44
CA GLY A 124 -7.95 1.33 13.86
C GLY A 124 -6.90 1.55 12.80
N LEU A 125 -7.29 2.03 11.60
CA LEU A 125 -6.36 2.26 10.50
C LEU A 125 -6.60 3.63 9.85
N PRO A 126 -6.37 4.73 10.58
CA PRO A 126 -6.52 6.06 10.00
C PRO A 126 -5.47 6.26 8.91
N PRO A 127 -5.90 6.57 7.67
CA PRO A 127 -4.95 6.71 6.57
C PRO A 127 -4.21 8.05 6.61
N GLU A 128 -2.97 8.04 6.08
CA GLU A 128 -2.25 9.26 5.72
C GLU A 128 -2.20 9.36 4.22
N ASN A 129 -2.21 10.58 3.70
CA ASN A 129 -2.08 10.83 2.28
C ASN A 129 -0.89 11.75 2.01
N TRP A 130 0.20 11.20 1.52
CA TRP A 130 1.44 11.93 1.26
C TRP A 130 1.42 12.67 -0.09
N LEU A 131 0.38 12.53 -0.89
CA LEU A 131 0.14 13.33 -2.10
C LEU A 131 -0.56 14.65 -1.76
N ARG A 132 -1.19 14.70 -0.59
CA ARG A 132 -1.75 15.92 0.00
C ARG A 132 -0.91 16.27 1.22
N ASN A 133 -0.85 17.46 1.57
CA ASN A 133 0.00 17.92 2.69
C ASN A 133 -0.27 17.21 4.01
#